data_73c29b52993fcf02a9e3a0c4c180144b
#
_entry.id   73c29b52993fcf02a9e3a0c4c180144b
#
_cell.length_a   1.000
_cell.length_b   1.000
_cell.length_c   1.000
_cell.angle_alpha   90.00
_cell.angle_beta   90.00
_cell.angle_gamma   90.00
#
_symmetry.space_group_name_H-M   'P 1'
#
loop_
_entity.id
_entity.type
_entity.pdbx_description
1 polymer ?
#
loop_
_entity_poly.entity_id
_entity_poly.type
_entity_poly.pdbx_seq_one_letter_code
_entity_poly.pdbx_strand_id
1 'polypeptide(L)'
;MDKLRIAGGRPLRGEVAISGAKNAALPLLCAALLTREPVVFTRVPRLNDIGTMLRLLARLGVKVERHASDEKVSPGDTVVLDASALGEPVAPYELVRTMRASILVLGPLLARMGEAR
;
A
#
# COMPACT_ATOMS: atom_id res chain seq x y z
N MET A 1 13.47 -23.29 -0.69
CA MET A 1 12.55 -23.05 0.45
C MET A 1 13.35 -22.43 1.57
N ASP A 2 13.00 -21.22 1.97
CA ASP A 2 13.71 -20.51 3.03
C ASP A 2 13.50 -21.20 4.38
N LYS A 3 14.55 -21.28 5.17
CA LYS A 3 14.51 -21.91 6.50
C LYS A 3 14.80 -20.87 7.56
N LEU A 4 13.97 -20.85 8.61
CA LEU A 4 14.19 -20.02 9.78
C LEU A 4 14.82 -20.87 10.89
N ARG A 5 15.97 -20.45 11.41
CA ARG A 5 16.60 -21.06 12.58
C ARG A 5 16.52 -20.10 13.76
N ILE A 6 15.86 -20.51 14.83
CA ILE A 6 15.69 -19.72 16.04
C ILE A 6 16.49 -20.34 17.16
N ALA A 7 17.38 -19.56 17.79
CA ALA A 7 18.07 -19.93 19.01
C ALA A 7 17.60 -19.01 20.12
N GLY A 8 16.94 -19.55 21.13
CA GLY A 8 16.43 -18.82 22.29
C GLY A 8 17.41 -18.87 23.48
N GLY A 9 16.91 -18.60 24.69
CA GLY A 9 17.65 -18.75 25.95
C GLY A 9 18.25 -17.46 26.51
N ARG A 10 18.05 -16.30 25.85
CA ARG A 10 18.46 -15.01 26.39
C ARG A 10 17.25 -14.08 26.55
N PRO A 11 17.08 -13.40 27.71
CA PRO A 11 16.05 -12.37 27.85
C PRO A 11 16.36 -11.20 26.92
N LEU A 12 15.34 -10.79 26.15
CA LEU A 12 15.45 -9.63 25.27
C LEU A 12 15.17 -8.36 26.08
N ARG A 13 16.02 -7.34 25.89
CA ARG A 13 15.84 -6.00 26.45
C ARG A 13 16.16 -5.00 25.36
N GLY A 14 15.29 -4.00 25.19
CA GLY A 14 15.46 -2.96 24.17
C GLY A 14 14.13 -2.43 23.70
N GLU A 15 14.20 -1.46 22.79
CA GLU A 15 13.08 -0.83 22.13
C GLU A 15 13.12 -1.15 20.64
N VAL A 16 11.98 -1.50 20.06
CA VAL A 16 11.84 -1.79 18.64
C VAL A 16 10.72 -0.92 18.06
N ALA A 17 11.05 -0.10 17.09
CA ALA A 17 10.06 0.62 16.32
C ALA A 17 9.30 -0.35 15.39
N ILE A 18 7.98 -0.40 15.53
CA ILE A 18 7.13 -1.31 14.75
C ILE A 18 6.82 -0.67 13.38
N SER A 19 7.03 -1.42 12.31
CA SER A 19 6.62 -1.05 10.96
C SER A 19 5.10 -1.08 10.79
N GLY A 20 4.58 -0.42 9.74
CA GLY A 20 3.17 -0.55 9.36
C GLY A 20 2.81 -1.99 8.98
N ALA A 21 1.57 -2.40 9.28
CA ALA A 21 1.06 -3.72 8.93
C ALA A 21 0.56 -3.76 7.47
N LYS A 22 0.90 -4.81 6.72
CA LYS A 22 0.44 -5.02 5.33
C LYS A 22 -1.07 -4.94 5.20
N ASN A 23 -1.78 -5.64 6.06
CA ASN A 23 -3.24 -5.76 5.98
C ASN A 23 -3.98 -4.46 6.35
N ALA A 24 -3.33 -3.55 7.07
CA ALA A 24 -3.83 -2.21 7.30
C ALA A 24 -3.44 -1.25 6.15
N ALA A 25 -2.22 -1.36 5.64
CA ALA A 25 -1.73 -0.47 4.59
C ALA A 25 -2.51 -0.61 3.27
N LEU A 26 -2.87 -1.84 2.85
CA LEU A 26 -3.57 -2.07 1.58
C LEU A 26 -4.92 -1.33 1.50
N PRO A 27 -5.86 -1.46 2.46
CA PRO A 27 -7.11 -0.70 2.39
C PRO A 27 -6.92 0.80 2.58
N LEU A 28 -5.95 1.23 3.41
CA LEU A 28 -5.65 2.65 3.59
C LEU A 28 -5.16 3.31 2.30
N LEU A 29 -4.27 2.64 1.54
CA LEU A 29 -3.81 3.12 0.24
C LEU A 29 -4.98 3.25 -0.75
N CYS A 30 -5.92 2.28 -0.76
CA CYS A 30 -7.12 2.36 -1.60
C CYS A 30 -8.06 3.50 -1.19
N ALA A 31 -8.11 3.86 0.09
CA ALA A 31 -8.94 4.97 0.59
C ALA A 31 -8.52 6.33 -0.01
N ALA A 32 -7.27 6.49 -0.46
CA ALA A 32 -6.83 7.69 -1.19
C ALA A 32 -7.65 7.97 -2.45
N LEU A 33 -8.27 6.95 -3.06
CA LEU A 33 -9.18 7.12 -4.20
C LEU A 33 -10.43 7.95 -3.86
N LEU A 34 -10.82 8.05 -2.58
CA LEU A 34 -12.03 8.77 -2.14
C LEU A 34 -11.87 10.29 -2.11
N THR A 35 -10.64 10.79 -2.18
CA THR A 35 -10.38 12.24 -2.14
C THR A 35 -9.64 12.73 -3.39
N ARG A 36 -9.76 14.03 -3.67
CA ARG A 36 -8.95 14.72 -4.69
C ARG A 36 -7.69 15.36 -4.11
N GLU A 37 -7.61 15.45 -2.79
CA GLU A 37 -6.45 15.98 -2.10
C GLU A 37 -5.34 14.93 -2.00
N PRO A 38 -4.07 15.31 -2.08
CA PRO A 38 -2.96 14.40 -1.84
C PRO A 38 -3.01 13.83 -0.43
N VAL A 39 -2.79 12.52 -0.32
CA VAL A 39 -2.76 11.81 0.97
C VAL A 39 -1.36 11.28 1.23
N VAL A 40 -0.83 11.55 2.41
CA VAL A 40 0.50 11.11 2.84
C VAL A 40 0.37 9.95 3.82
N PHE A 41 1.01 8.84 3.49
CA PHE A 41 1.12 7.65 4.34
C PHE A 41 2.55 7.48 4.81
N THR A 42 2.75 7.39 6.11
CA THR A 42 4.07 7.12 6.72
C THR A 42 4.16 5.68 7.19
N ARG A 43 5.38 5.17 7.32
CA ARG A 43 5.66 3.80 7.77
C ARG A 43 5.00 2.71 6.92
N VAL A 44 4.89 2.94 5.61
CA VAL A 44 4.37 1.96 4.66
C VAL A 44 5.38 0.83 4.51
N PRO A 45 5.01 -0.44 4.76
CA PRO A 45 5.96 -1.55 4.73
C PRO A 45 6.47 -1.83 3.32
N ARG A 46 7.73 -2.29 3.22
CA ARG A 46 8.38 -2.65 1.95
C ARG A 46 8.07 -4.10 1.57
N LEU A 47 6.86 -4.34 1.08
CA LEU A 47 6.35 -5.66 0.72
C LEU A 47 5.88 -5.69 -0.74
N ASN A 48 5.94 -6.87 -1.37
CA ASN A 48 5.54 -7.06 -2.76
C ASN A 48 4.09 -6.67 -3.01
N ASP A 49 3.17 -7.01 -2.10
CA ASP A 49 1.75 -6.67 -2.22
C ASP A 49 1.53 -5.15 -2.21
N ILE A 50 2.29 -4.41 -1.39
CA ILE A 50 2.25 -2.95 -1.38
C ILE A 50 2.71 -2.39 -2.73
N GLY A 51 3.82 -2.90 -3.26
CA GLY A 51 4.31 -2.51 -4.59
C GLY A 51 3.29 -2.80 -5.69
N THR A 52 2.60 -3.94 -5.62
CA THR A 52 1.55 -4.30 -6.59
C THR A 52 0.34 -3.37 -6.47
N MET A 53 -0.10 -3.05 -5.25
CA MET A 53 -1.19 -2.09 -5.01
C MET A 53 -0.84 -0.70 -5.55
N LEU A 54 0.36 -0.20 -5.30
CA LEU A 54 0.79 1.10 -5.82
C LEU A 54 0.82 1.12 -7.36
N ARG A 55 1.24 0.03 -8.02
CA ARG A 55 1.15 -0.09 -9.48
C ARG A 55 -0.29 -0.10 -9.97
N LEU A 56 -1.20 -0.78 -9.27
CA LEU A 56 -2.63 -0.77 -9.61
C LEU A 56 -3.21 0.63 -9.50
N LEU A 57 -2.95 1.34 -8.40
CA LEU A 57 -3.39 2.73 -8.21
C LEU A 57 -2.84 3.67 -9.30
N ALA A 58 -1.56 3.50 -9.65
CA ALA A 58 -0.95 4.28 -10.74
C ALA A 58 -1.64 4.01 -12.10
N ARG A 59 -2.05 2.77 -12.37
CA ARG A 59 -2.82 2.43 -13.59
C ARG A 59 -4.23 3.05 -13.61
N LEU A 60 -4.82 3.27 -12.44
CA LEU A 60 -6.09 3.99 -12.30
C LEU A 60 -5.95 5.52 -12.39
N GLY A 61 -4.72 6.03 -12.58
CA GLY A 61 -4.44 7.46 -12.75
C GLY A 61 -3.97 8.17 -11.48
N VAL A 62 -3.74 7.45 -10.38
CA VAL A 62 -3.17 8.04 -9.16
C VAL A 62 -1.70 8.34 -9.37
N LYS A 63 -1.26 9.57 -9.07
CA LYS A 63 0.17 9.88 -8.98
C LYS A 63 0.72 9.30 -7.69
N VAL A 64 1.80 8.54 -7.81
CA VAL A 64 2.43 7.81 -6.70
C VAL A 64 3.85 8.31 -6.52
N GLU A 65 4.14 8.89 -5.37
CA GLU A 65 5.49 9.21 -4.95
C GLU A 65 5.87 8.37 -3.75
N ARG A 66 7.06 7.78 -3.76
CA ARG A 66 7.56 6.93 -2.69
C ARG A 66 8.94 7.39 -2.26
N HIS A 67 9.08 7.73 -1.00
CA HIS A 67 10.31 8.19 -0.39
C HIS A 67 10.78 7.15 0.63
N ALA A 68 11.98 6.61 0.41
CA ALA A 68 12.60 5.70 1.37
C ALA A 68 12.94 6.47 2.66
N SER A 69 12.61 5.89 3.80
CA SER A 69 13.04 6.40 5.10
C SER A 69 14.24 5.60 5.64
N ASP A 70 14.99 6.20 6.56
CA ASP A 70 15.99 5.48 7.33
C ASP A 70 15.28 4.50 8.28
N GLU A 71 15.53 3.20 8.10
CA GLU A 71 14.89 2.13 8.88
C GLU A 71 15.18 2.24 10.39
N LYS A 72 16.29 2.88 10.77
CA LYS A 72 16.63 3.11 12.18
C LYS A 72 15.75 4.15 12.85
N VAL A 73 15.22 5.10 12.06
CA VAL A 73 14.41 6.22 12.57
C VAL A 73 12.93 5.95 12.37
N SER A 74 12.55 5.43 11.20
CA SER A 74 11.15 5.13 10.87
C SER A 74 11.08 3.91 9.95
N PRO A 75 10.67 2.74 10.47
CA PRO A 75 10.60 1.54 9.65
C PRO A 75 9.45 1.63 8.64
N GLY A 76 9.82 1.60 7.35
CA GLY A 76 8.89 1.72 6.24
C GLY A 76 9.00 3.05 5.51
N ASP A 77 8.43 3.11 4.32
CA ASP A 77 8.54 4.27 3.44
C ASP A 77 7.42 5.30 3.70
N THR A 78 7.65 6.52 3.25
CA THR A 78 6.59 7.52 3.07
C THR A 78 6.07 7.43 1.65
N VAL A 79 4.75 7.34 1.50
CA VAL A 79 4.07 7.27 0.20
C VAL A 79 3.08 8.42 0.11
N VAL A 80 3.16 9.19 -0.96
CA VAL A 80 2.20 10.25 -1.29
C VAL A 80 1.37 9.77 -2.46
N LEU A 81 0.04 9.81 -2.31
CA LEU A 81 -0.92 9.45 -3.34
C LEU A 81 -1.78 10.68 -3.69
N ASP A 82 -1.76 11.07 -4.96
CA ASP A 82 -2.62 12.12 -5.49
C ASP A 82 -3.58 11.50 -6.52
N ALA A 83 -4.85 11.40 -6.12
CA ALA A 83 -5.92 10.88 -6.95
C ALA A 83 -6.81 12.00 -7.54
N SER A 84 -6.30 13.21 -7.70
CA SER A 84 -7.06 14.35 -8.25
C SER A 84 -7.58 14.10 -9.66
N ALA A 85 -6.81 13.38 -10.50
CA ALA A 85 -7.12 13.10 -11.91
C ALA A 85 -7.12 11.59 -12.17
N LEU A 86 -8.19 10.89 -11.79
CA LEU A 86 -8.36 9.48 -12.11
C LEU A 86 -8.65 9.28 -13.60
N GLY A 87 -8.11 8.20 -14.17
CA GLY A 87 -8.41 7.71 -15.50
C GLY A 87 -9.70 6.88 -15.55
N GLU A 88 -9.76 5.92 -16.49
CA GLU A 88 -10.88 4.99 -16.56
C GLU A 88 -10.92 4.08 -15.32
N PRO A 89 -12.12 3.78 -14.76
CA PRO A 89 -12.26 2.93 -13.57
C PRO A 89 -12.14 1.45 -13.91
N VAL A 90 -11.11 1.08 -14.65
CA VAL A 90 -10.83 -0.28 -15.13
C VAL A 90 -9.54 -0.78 -14.51
N ALA A 91 -9.63 -1.82 -13.68
CA ALA A 91 -8.48 -2.48 -13.09
C ALA A 91 -7.91 -3.54 -14.06
N PRO A 92 -6.63 -3.42 -14.51
CA PRO A 92 -6.04 -4.37 -15.44
C PRO A 92 -6.02 -5.79 -14.86
N TYR A 93 -6.58 -6.75 -15.59
CA TYR A 93 -6.65 -8.16 -15.18
C TYR A 93 -5.29 -8.72 -14.74
N GLU A 94 -4.21 -8.38 -15.44
CA GLU A 94 -2.85 -8.85 -15.13
C GLU A 94 -2.36 -8.42 -13.73
N LEU A 95 -2.84 -7.31 -13.20
CA LEU A 95 -2.53 -6.88 -11.84
C LEU A 95 -3.50 -7.50 -10.83
N VAL A 96 -4.80 -7.52 -11.15
CA VAL A 96 -5.83 -8.05 -10.25
C VAL A 96 -5.64 -9.54 -9.96
N ARG A 97 -5.31 -10.34 -10.96
CA ARG A 97 -5.11 -11.79 -10.81
C ARG A 97 -3.96 -12.17 -9.88
N THR A 98 -2.99 -11.27 -9.67
CA THR A 98 -1.81 -11.56 -8.84
C THR A 98 -2.00 -11.26 -7.36
N MET A 99 -3.04 -10.51 -7.01
CA MET A 99 -3.25 -10.05 -5.64
C MET A 99 -4.75 -9.97 -5.29
N ARG A 100 -5.22 -10.82 -4.38
CA ARG A 100 -6.63 -10.81 -3.93
C ARG A 100 -7.09 -9.46 -3.40
N ALA A 101 -6.19 -8.73 -2.73
CA ALA A 101 -6.47 -7.42 -2.17
C ALA A 101 -6.79 -6.34 -3.23
N SER A 102 -6.61 -6.62 -4.53
CA SER A 102 -7.01 -5.71 -5.62
C SER A 102 -8.50 -5.36 -5.59
N ILE A 103 -9.34 -6.24 -5.02
CA ILE A 103 -10.78 -5.98 -4.83
C ILE A 103 -11.05 -4.74 -3.98
N LEU A 104 -10.11 -4.32 -3.15
CA LEU A 104 -10.27 -3.17 -2.27
C LEU A 104 -10.44 -1.83 -3.01
N VAL A 105 -10.01 -1.73 -4.28
CA VAL A 105 -10.24 -0.52 -5.09
C VAL A 105 -11.68 -0.38 -5.55
N LEU A 106 -12.46 -1.48 -5.56
CA LEU A 106 -13.83 -1.51 -6.09
C LEU A 106 -14.75 -0.53 -5.35
N GLY A 107 -14.77 -0.59 -4.02
CA GLY A 107 -15.63 0.29 -3.21
C GLY A 107 -15.34 1.77 -3.42
N PRO A 108 -14.09 2.23 -3.26
CA PRO A 108 -13.71 3.61 -3.52
C PRO A 108 -13.98 4.09 -4.95
N LEU A 109 -13.74 3.26 -5.97
CA LEU A 109 -14.05 3.62 -7.36
C LEU A 109 -15.55 3.79 -7.58
N LEU A 110 -16.36 2.84 -7.09
CA LEU A 110 -17.81 2.95 -7.17
C LEU A 110 -18.35 4.19 -6.46
N ALA A 111 -17.85 4.48 -5.26
CA ALA A 111 -18.26 5.64 -4.49
C ALA A 111 -17.93 6.96 -5.18
N ARG A 112 -16.78 7.02 -5.88
CA ARG A 112 -16.30 8.26 -6.49
C ARG A 112 -16.71 8.44 -7.93
N MET A 113 -16.77 7.36 -8.73
CA MET A 113 -16.97 7.41 -10.18
C MET A 113 -18.31 6.83 -10.62
N GLY A 114 -19.04 6.14 -9.72
CA GLY A 114 -20.32 5.50 -10.01
C GLY A 114 -20.19 4.17 -10.74
N GLU A 115 -19.00 3.80 -11.22
CA GLU A 115 -18.72 2.54 -11.88
C GLU A 115 -17.29 2.04 -11.58
N ALA A 116 -17.07 0.73 -11.72
CA ALA A 116 -15.75 0.11 -11.66
C ALA A 116 -15.77 -1.22 -12.43
N ARG A 117 -14.68 -1.54 -13.14
CA ARG A 117 -14.51 -2.74 -13.94
C ARG A 117 -13.12 -3.35 -13.78
#